data_27199b40b55114571ab9b571a3f1b58f
#
_entry.id   27199b40b55114571ab9b571a3f1b58f
#
_cell.length_a   1.000
_cell.length_b   1.000
_cell.length_c   1.000
_cell.angle_alpha   90.00
_cell.angle_beta   90.00
_cell.angle_gamma   90.00
#
_symmetry.space_group_name_H-M   'P 1'
#
loop_
_entity.id
_entity.type
_entity.pdbx_description
1 polymer ?
#
loop_
_entity_poly.entity_id
_entity_poly.type
_entity_poly.pdbx_seq_one_letter_code
_entity_poly.pdbx_strand_id
1 'polypeptide(L)'
;MKITPLVKLCILAAVGCGLYALWHKGVPRHHEEPEALGETEVAVHVGKISLATLRHGVTAYGTVEPEPGVEGRAPASARIASPVAAIVSDVNCFEGQQVEKGQTLFTLNNSRKPDGSIEQGLLKITAPLSGTVVYVNVKPGEVTDPETLTPLVEVVDLNRLIIAANVPSSQMPAVKLGQKVEIFPQQAEVHDTFATTETATPSPAPVALTGAVTLIEDRVDPKTDMGPVDISVPAEARLRPGQFVRVRIITEERRDCLTVPSRSIVKNQSGEWVIYLVSGKQQAIQQPVKVGFREGDMVQVQSLILQPGDKVVTTGAYGLPEKTRIRILNE
;
A
#
# COMPACT_ATOMS: atom_id res chain seq x y z
N MET A 1 -88.21 -68.29 27.71
CA MET A 1 -88.41 -67.44 26.53
C MET A 1 -87.11 -67.51 25.67
N LYS A 2 -87.05 -68.27 24.58
CA LYS A 2 -85.84 -68.52 23.81
C LYS A 2 -85.68 -67.32 22.82
N ILE A 3 -84.69 -66.49 23.03
CA ILE A 3 -84.34 -65.38 22.15
C ILE A 3 -83.74 -66.00 20.88
N THR A 4 -84.35 -65.78 19.72
CA THR A 4 -83.99 -66.26 18.43
C THR A 4 -82.57 -65.77 17.99
N PRO A 5 -81.81 -66.55 17.30
CA PRO A 5 -80.41 -66.20 16.91
C PRO A 5 -80.34 -64.92 16.10
N LEU A 6 -81.37 -64.54 15.41
CA LEU A 6 -81.49 -63.27 14.61
C LEU A 6 -81.34 -62.03 15.48
N VAL A 7 -81.96 -62.02 16.69
CA VAL A 7 -81.95 -60.87 17.63
C VAL A 7 -80.47 -60.71 18.22
N LYS A 8 -79.73 -61.80 18.47
CA LYS A 8 -78.36 -61.72 18.91
C LYS A 8 -77.44 -61.12 17.85
N LEU A 9 -77.68 -61.41 16.54
CA LEU A 9 -76.92 -60.90 15.44
C LEU A 9 -77.12 -59.36 15.31
N CYS A 10 -78.31 -58.87 15.42
CA CYS A 10 -78.69 -57.44 15.35
C CYS A 10 -78.09 -56.66 16.51
N ILE A 11 -78.00 -57.19 17.73
CA ILE A 11 -77.44 -56.56 18.90
C ILE A 11 -75.91 -56.46 18.75
N LEU A 12 -75.26 -57.51 18.22
CA LEU A 12 -73.80 -57.51 17.96
C LEU A 12 -73.44 -56.48 16.84
N ALA A 13 -74.26 -56.39 15.81
CA ALA A 13 -74.06 -55.37 14.76
C ALA A 13 -74.26 -53.95 15.25
N ALA A 14 -75.23 -53.70 16.12
CA ALA A 14 -75.48 -52.39 16.72
C ALA A 14 -74.37 -51.94 17.69
N VAL A 15 -73.81 -52.89 18.49
CA VAL A 15 -72.69 -52.60 19.39
C VAL A 15 -71.38 -52.40 18.60
N GLY A 16 -71.19 -53.15 17.49
CA GLY A 16 -70.03 -52.98 16.61
C GLY A 16 -70.04 -51.60 15.92
N CYS A 17 -71.21 -51.16 15.39
CA CYS A 17 -71.35 -49.82 14.81
C CYS A 17 -71.20 -48.69 15.82
N GLY A 18 -71.67 -48.88 17.05
CA GLY A 18 -71.50 -47.91 18.13
C GLY A 18 -70.03 -47.72 18.54
N LEU A 19 -69.31 -48.85 18.68
CA LEU A 19 -67.88 -48.83 18.96
C LEU A 19 -67.04 -48.21 17.82
N TYR A 20 -67.40 -48.51 16.58
CA TYR A 20 -66.76 -47.91 15.38
C TYR A 20 -67.02 -46.40 15.30
N ALA A 21 -68.23 -45.93 15.65
CA ALA A 21 -68.56 -44.51 15.65
C ALA A 21 -67.87 -43.73 16.81
N LEU A 22 -67.68 -44.40 17.97
CA LEU A 22 -66.91 -43.83 19.09
C LEU A 22 -65.41 -43.78 18.83
N TRP A 23 -64.88 -44.79 18.08
CA TRP A 23 -63.47 -44.81 17.72
C TRP A 23 -63.16 -43.78 16.65
N HIS A 24 -64.08 -43.46 15.75
CA HIS A 24 -63.93 -42.40 14.72
C HIS A 24 -64.16 -40.97 15.22
N LYS A 25 -64.81 -40.78 16.39
CA LYS A 25 -65.06 -39.43 16.94
C LYS A 25 -64.03 -38.96 17.96
N GLY A 26 -62.97 -39.69 18.24
CA GLY A 26 -62.12 -39.45 19.42
C GLY A 26 -60.70 -39.07 19.18
N VAL A 27 -60.28 -38.60 17.98
CA VAL A 27 -58.97 -38.02 17.81
C VAL A 27 -59.12 -36.62 17.25
N PRO A 28 -58.99 -35.57 18.08
CA PRO A 28 -58.80 -34.24 17.52
C PRO A 28 -57.45 -34.29 16.75
N ARG A 29 -57.50 -34.27 15.43
CA ARG A 29 -56.31 -33.93 14.62
C ARG A 29 -55.98 -32.51 15.00
N HIS A 30 -55.01 -32.31 15.90
CA HIS A 30 -54.27 -31.09 15.90
C HIS A 30 -53.68 -30.96 14.47
N HIS A 31 -54.30 -30.14 13.64
CA HIS A 31 -53.58 -29.44 12.60
C HIS A 31 -52.59 -28.57 13.38
N GLU A 32 -51.39 -29.08 13.59
CA GLU A 32 -50.26 -28.20 13.68
C GLU A 32 -50.26 -27.48 12.32
N GLU A 33 -50.82 -26.28 12.28
CA GLU A 33 -50.42 -25.29 11.28
C GLU A 33 -48.87 -25.34 11.34
N PRO A 34 -48.18 -25.52 10.19
CA PRO A 34 -46.75 -25.37 10.20
C PRO A 34 -46.51 -23.98 10.77
N GLU A 35 -46.00 -23.91 12.01
CA GLU A 35 -45.41 -22.68 12.54
C GLU A 35 -44.61 -22.13 11.39
N ALA A 36 -45.03 -21.01 10.84
CA ALA A 36 -44.25 -20.25 9.90
C ALA A 36 -42.93 -20.09 10.59
N LEU A 37 -41.95 -20.87 10.16
CA LEU A 37 -40.56 -20.75 10.60
C LEU A 37 -40.26 -19.29 10.48
N GLY A 38 -40.27 -18.61 11.61
CA GLY A 38 -40.11 -17.16 11.67
C GLY A 38 -38.85 -16.89 10.85
N GLU A 39 -39.05 -16.17 9.72
CA GLU A 39 -37.95 -15.85 8.82
C GLU A 39 -36.85 -15.24 9.67
N THR A 40 -35.78 -16.02 9.90
CA THR A 40 -34.70 -15.63 10.78
C THR A 40 -34.04 -14.37 10.21
N GLU A 41 -34.27 -13.23 10.86
CA GLU A 41 -33.60 -11.99 10.48
C GLU A 41 -32.12 -12.10 10.85
N VAL A 42 -31.25 -11.95 9.86
CA VAL A 42 -29.81 -11.93 10.08
C VAL A 42 -29.34 -10.50 10.29
N ALA A 43 -28.64 -10.27 11.40
CA ALA A 43 -28.03 -8.99 11.71
C ALA A 43 -26.81 -8.76 10.81
N VAL A 44 -26.78 -7.65 10.08
CA VAL A 44 -25.71 -7.34 9.11
C VAL A 44 -25.26 -5.88 9.22
N HIS A 45 -24.00 -5.64 8.89
CA HIS A 45 -23.52 -4.29 8.59
C HIS A 45 -23.59 -4.04 7.09
N VAL A 46 -23.83 -2.80 6.72
CA VAL A 46 -23.94 -2.38 5.32
C VAL A 46 -22.92 -1.31 4.97
N GLY A 47 -22.43 -1.35 3.75
CA GLY A 47 -21.62 -0.31 3.13
C GLY A 47 -22.28 0.18 1.85
N LYS A 48 -21.60 1.07 1.13
CA LYS A 48 -22.09 1.61 -0.15
C LYS A 48 -21.13 1.22 -1.26
N ILE A 49 -21.69 0.95 -2.43
CA ILE A 49 -20.92 0.86 -3.68
C ILE A 49 -20.51 2.27 -4.06
N SER A 50 -19.25 2.49 -4.30
CA SER A 50 -18.70 3.79 -4.71
C SER A 50 -17.93 3.68 -6.02
N LEU A 51 -17.87 4.79 -6.75
CA LEU A 51 -16.91 4.93 -7.85
C LEU A 51 -15.57 5.35 -7.25
N ALA A 52 -14.53 4.64 -7.58
CA ALA A 52 -13.17 4.97 -7.17
C ALA A 52 -12.16 4.69 -8.30
N THR A 53 -11.06 5.41 -8.27
CA THR A 53 -9.89 5.08 -9.07
C THR A 53 -9.05 4.08 -8.30
N LEU A 54 -8.86 2.90 -8.86
CA LEU A 54 -8.01 1.86 -8.29
C LEU A 54 -6.66 1.83 -9.00
N ARG A 55 -5.60 1.67 -8.23
CA ARG A 55 -4.23 1.62 -8.71
C ARG A 55 -3.60 0.30 -8.35
N HIS A 56 -3.02 -0.35 -9.34
CA HIS A 56 -2.11 -1.47 -9.12
C HIS A 56 -0.68 -0.96 -9.22
N GLY A 57 0.19 -1.45 -8.36
CA GLY A 57 1.55 -0.94 -8.33
C GLY A 57 2.54 -1.91 -7.69
N VAL A 58 3.79 -1.70 -8.03
CA VAL A 58 4.95 -2.37 -7.46
C VAL A 58 5.44 -1.55 -6.28
N THR A 59 5.54 -2.19 -5.11
CA THR A 59 6.19 -1.57 -3.95
C THR A 59 7.67 -1.93 -3.96
N ALA A 60 8.50 -0.91 -3.86
CA ALA A 60 9.95 -1.05 -3.78
C ALA A 60 10.51 -0.14 -2.68
N TYR A 61 11.78 -0.34 -2.37
CA TYR A 61 12.51 0.45 -1.41
C TYR A 61 13.76 0.98 -2.08
N GLY A 62 14.16 2.19 -1.72
CA GLY A 62 15.31 2.83 -2.29
C GLY A 62 15.96 3.85 -1.38
N THR A 63 17.10 4.33 -1.80
CA THR A 63 17.86 5.38 -1.13
C THR A 63 17.81 6.66 -1.96
N VAL A 64 17.68 7.78 -1.30
CA VAL A 64 17.78 9.09 -1.95
C VAL A 64 19.24 9.37 -2.27
N GLU A 65 19.53 9.65 -3.54
CA GLU A 65 20.86 9.90 -4.03
C GLU A 65 20.91 11.16 -4.90
N PRO A 66 22.07 11.84 -5.02
CA PRO A 66 22.24 12.88 -6.01
C PRO A 66 22.09 12.32 -7.43
N GLU A 67 21.44 13.06 -8.31
CA GLU A 67 21.25 12.68 -9.71
C GLU A 67 22.63 12.40 -10.38
N PRO A 68 22.83 11.21 -10.96
CA PRO A 68 24.08 10.87 -11.64
C PRO A 68 24.28 11.75 -12.89
N GLY A 69 25.54 11.87 -13.33
CA GLY A 69 25.83 12.52 -14.59
C GLY A 69 25.32 11.69 -15.76
N VAL A 70 24.68 12.37 -16.72
CA VAL A 70 24.26 11.80 -17.99
C VAL A 70 24.85 12.60 -19.13
N GLU A 71 24.76 12.09 -20.36
CA GLU A 71 25.26 12.80 -21.52
C GLU A 71 24.69 14.22 -21.59
N GLY A 72 25.57 15.22 -21.65
CA GLY A 72 25.20 16.65 -21.70
C GLY A 72 24.83 17.29 -20.37
N ARG A 73 24.79 16.53 -19.25
CA ARG A 73 24.44 17.05 -17.92
C ARG A 73 25.40 16.54 -16.86
N ALA A 74 26.07 17.47 -16.18
CA ALA A 74 26.97 17.14 -15.09
C ALA A 74 26.20 16.48 -13.89
N PRO A 75 26.86 15.62 -13.10
CA PRO A 75 26.27 15.04 -11.90
C PRO A 75 25.85 16.11 -10.89
N ALA A 76 24.89 15.78 -10.06
CA ALA A 76 24.39 16.67 -9.01
C ALA A 76 25.26 16.64 -7.72
N SER A 77 26.30 15.82 -7.68
CA SER A 77 27.26 15.80 -6.60
C SER A 77 28.69 15.83 -7.11
N ALA A 78 29.59 16.33 -6.25
CA ALA A 78 31.01 16.26 -6.50
C ALA A 78 31.73 15.91 -5.18
N ARG A 79 32.56 14.89 -5.25
CA ARG A 79 33.50 14.51 -4.19
C ARG A 79 34.85 15.07 -4.53
N ILE A 80 35.35 15.95 -3.70
CA ILE A 80 36.58 16.70 -3.88
C ILE A 80 37.66 16.08 -3.02
N ALA A 81 38.68 15.51 -3.66
CA ALA A 81 39.91 15.01 -3.03
C ALA A 81 41.08 15.96 -3.32
N SER A 82 42.17 15.80 -2.61
CA SER A 82 43.40 16.54 -2.91
C SER A 82 44.05 15.99 -4.16
N PRO A 83 44.42 16.83 -5.14
CA PRO A 83 45.14 16.41 -6.32
C PRO A 83 46.64 16.23 -6.06
N VAL A 84 47.17 16.70 -4.92
CA VAL A 84 48.58 16.70 -4.58
C VAL A 84 48.79 16.39 -3.09
N ALA A 85 49.97 15.85 -2.74
CA ALA A 85 50.42 15.77 -1.36
C ALA A 85 50.79 17.19 -0.87
N ALA A 86 50.04 17.72 0.11
CA ALA A 86 50.21 19.09 0.58
C ALA A 86 49.72 19.23 2.03
N ILE A 87 50.00 20.36 2.66
CA ILE A 87 49.45 20.72 3.96
C ILE A 87 48.28 21.61 3.73
N VAL A 88 47.16 21.33 4.39
CA VAL A 88 45.98 22.21 4.38
C VAL A 88 46.30 23.52 5.14
N SER A 89 46.29 24.65 4.45
CA SER A 89 46.52 25.95 5.06
C SER A 89 45.25 26.47 5.73
N ASP A 90 44.15 26.52 4.97
CA ASP A 90 42.89 27.09 5.43
C ASP A 90 41.71 26.24 4.91
N VAL A 91 40.64 26.15 5.72
CA VAL A 91 39.35 25.57 5.34
C VAL A 91 38.31 26.66 5.39
N ASN A 92 37.68 26.92 4.23
CA ASN A 92 36.77 28.05 4.01
C ASN A 92 35.31 27.59 3.86
N CYS A 93 35.01 26.33 4.17
CA CYS A 93 33.66 25.76 4.08
C CYS A 93 33.32 24.95 5.35
N PHE A 94 32.03 24.78 5.59
CA PHE A 94 31.50 23.95 6.69
C PHE A 94 30.26 23.18 6.21
N GLU A 95 29.94 22.10 6.87
CA GLU A 95 28.76 21.28 6.55
C GLU A 95 27.47 22.09 6.70
N GLY A 96 26.59 21.97 5.70
CA GLY A 96 25.33 22.75 5.61
C GLY A 96 25.47 24.09 4.88
N GLN A 97 26.69 24.53 4.57
CA GLN A 97 26.89 25.78 3.84
C GLN A 97 26.52 25.64 2.36
N GLN A 98 25.80 26.65 1.81
CA GLN A 98 25.62 26.77 0.38
C GLN A 98 26.85 27.41 -0.25
N VAL A 99 27.32 26.83 -1.34
CA VAL A 99 28.48 27.29 -2.09
C VAL A 99 28.13 27.44 -3.59
N GLU A 100 28.78 28.38 -4.23
CA GLU A 100 28.67 28.59 -5.68
C GLU A 100 29.82 27.88 -6.41
N LYS A 101 29.56 27.49 -7.66
CA LYS A 101 30.62 26.96 -8.52
C LYS A 101 31.79 27.93 -8.63
N GLY A 102 33.00 27.44 -8.36
CA GLY A 102 34.24 28.24 -8.34
C GLY A 102 34.58 28.86 -6.99
N GLN A 103 33.69 28.77 -5.98
CA GLN A 103 33.98 29.24 -4.62
C GLN A 103 35.08 28.37 -3.99
N THR A 104 36.05 29.03 -3.31
CA THR A 104 37.15 28.32 -2.63
C THR A 104 36.62 27.58 -1.41
N LEU A 105 36.88 26.26 -1.36
CA LEU A 105 36.50 25.39 -0.26
C LEU A 105 37.62 25.24 0.76
N PHE A 106 38.84 25.04 0.29
CA PHE A 106 40.03 24.98 1.14
C PHE A 106 41.28 25.33 0.33
N THR A 107 42.36 25.65 1.01
CA THR A 107 43.63 26.04 0.42
C THR A 107 44.72 25.06 0.85
N LEU A 108 45.49 24.59 -0.10
CA LEU A 108 46.63 23.70 0.12
C LEU A 108 47.94 24.48 -0.03
N ASN A 109 48.86 24.21 0.86
CA ASN A 109 50.26 24.69 0.74
C ASN A 109 51.11 23.54 0.24
N ASN A 110 51.48 23.60 -1.03
CA ASN A 110 52.40 22.64 -1.65
C ASN A 110 53.80 23.22 -1.63
N SER A 111 54.53 23.05 -0.52
CA SER A 111 55.85 23.60 -0.31
C SER A 111 57.00 22.71 -0.85
N ARG A 112 56.70 21.57 -1.47
CA ARG A 112 57.70 20.58 -1.92
C ARG A 112 57.61 20.34 -3.42
N LYS A 113 58.64 20.82 -4.17
CA LYS A 113 58.89 20.33 -5.52
C LYS A 113 59.61 18.97 -5.48
N PRO A 114 59.46 18.15 -6.54
CA PRO A 114 60.21 16.91 -6.65
C PRO A 114 61.75 17.06 -6.59
N ASP A 115 62.26 18.25 -6.92
CA ASP A 115 63.67 18.61 -6.88
C ASP A 115 64.16 19.08 -5.50
N GLY A 116 63.25 19.06 -4.48
CA GLY A 116 63.57 19.50 -3.12
C GLY A 116 63.55 21.01 -2.90
N SER A 117 63.25 21.82 -3.91
CA SER A 117 63.09 23.26 -3.78
C SER A 117 61.74 23.62 -3.16
N ILE A 118 61.71 24.64 -2.30
CA ILE A 118 60.49 25.15 -1.65
C ILE A 118 59.98 26.30 -2.51
N GLU A 119 58.89 26.06 -3.22
CA GLU A 119 58.09 27.11 -3.83
C GLU A 119 56.80 27.25 -3.06
N GLN A 120 56.58 28.40 -2.44
CA GLN A 120 55.31 28.67 -1.71
C GLN A 120 54.17 28.82 -2.74
N GLY A 121 53.57 27.73 -3.09
CA GLY A 121 52.42 27.69 -3.95
C GLY A 121 51.13 27.43 -3.13
N LEU A 122 50.29 28.41 -2.98
CA LEU A 122 48.94 28.21 -2.44
C LEU A 122 48.03 27.71 -3.57
N LEU A 123 47.60 26.44 -3.47
CA LEU A 123 46.64 25.86 -4.39
C LEU A 123 45.25 25.98 -3.79
N LYS A 124 44.38 26.76 -4.43
CA LYS A 124 42.98 26.90 -4.02
C LYS A 124 42.15 25.78 -4.62
N ILE A 125 41.48 25.02 -3.80
CA ILE A 125 40.54 24.00 -4.23
C ILE A 125 39.14 24.60 -4.20
N THR A 126 38.46 24.55 -5.33
CA THR A 126 37.18 25.22 -5.54
C THR A 126 36.03 24.26 -5.77
N ALA A 127 34.81 24.67 -5.50
CA ALA A 127 33.60 23.89 -5.76
C ALA A 127 33.38 23.73 -7.28
N PRO A 128 33.26 22.51 -7.82
CA PRO A 128 33.03 22.27 -9.23
C PRO A 128 31.58 22.50 -9.65
N LEU A 129 30.65 22.55 -8.69
CA LEU A 129 29.23 22.84 -8.91
C LEU A 129 28.70 23.71 -7.75
N SER A 130 27.57 24.39 -7.98
CA SER A 130 26.84 25.10 -6.95
C SER A 130 25.94 24.12 -6.19
N GLY A 131 25.93 24.18 -4.85
CA GLY A 131 25.16 23.27 -4.02
C GLY A 131 25.41 23.45 -2.54
N THR A 132 25.06 22.46 -1.75
CA THR A 132 25.29 22.42 -0.31
C THR A 132 26.45 21.50 0.03
N VAL A 133 27.32 21.94 0.89
CA VAL A 133 28.40 21.11 1.45
C VAL A 133 27.76 20.10 2.41
N VAL A 134 27.83 18.81 2.09
CA VAL A 134 27.23 17.75 2.90
C VAL A 134 28.23 16.97 3.73
N TYR A 135 29.50 17.12 3.41
CA TYR A 135 30.58 16.43 4.11
C TYR A 135 31.89 17.26 4.09
N VAL A 136 32.54 17.38 5.24
CA VAL A 136 33.86 18.03 5.39
C VAL A 136 34.73 17.15 6.27
N ASN A 137 35.78 16.59 5.69
CA ASN A 137 36.76 15.77 6.38
C ASN A 137 38.18 16.30 6.10
N VAL A 138 38.40 17.57 6.41
CA VAL A 138 39.67 18.25 6.23
C VAL A 138 39.84 19.30 7.32
N LYS A 139 41.05 19.39 7.88
CA LYS A 139 41.39 20.34 8.95
C LYS A 139 42.66 21.10 8.60
N PRO A 140 42.77 22.39 9.04
CA PRO A 140 44.00 23.13 8.89
C PRO A 140 45.18 22.41 9.57
N GLY A 141 46.31 22.36 8.89
CA GLY A 141 47.52 21.64 9.34
C GLY A 141 47.58 20.17 9.01
N GLU A 142 46.52 19.58 8.45
CA GLU A 142 46.48 18.18 8.01
C GLU A 142 47.28 18.00 6.71
N VAL A 143 47.91 16.85 6.58
CA VAL A 143 48.64 16.47 5.36
C VAL A 143 47.69 15.66 4.49
N THR A 144 47.50 16.13 3.26
CA THR A 144 46.68 15.41 2.27
C THR A 144 47.55 14.47 1.44
N ASP A 145 47.00 13.30 1.10
CA ASP A 145 47.63 12.32 0.25
C ASP A 145 46.73 11.98 -0.96
N PRO A 146 47.17 12.27 -2.18
CA PRO A 146 46.39 11.99 -3.39
C PRO A 146 46.22 10.48 -3.65
N GLU A 147 47.06 9.62 -3.09
CA GLU A 147 46.94 8.18 -3.29
C GLU A 147 45.79 7.55 -2.51
N THR A 148 45.34 8.19 -1.42
CA THR A 148 44.24 7.66 -0.60
C THR A 148 42.87 7.82 -1.26
N LEU A 149 42.72 8.67 -2.27
CA LEU A 149 41.45 9.01 -2.95
C LEU A 149 40.29 9.33 -1.98
N THR A 150 40.61 9.68 -0.74
CA THR A 150 39.61 9.98 0.29
C THR A 150 38.99 11.34 -0.01
N PRO A 151 37.66 11.43 -0.14
CA PRO A 151 37.02 12.71 -0.32
C PRO A 151 37.22 13.59 0.91
N LEU A 152 37.70 14.81 0.69
CA LEU A 152 37.90 15.81 1.73
C LEU A 152 36.65 16.68 1.93
N VAL A 153 35.95 16.99 0.82
CA VAL A 153 34.70 17.75 0.83
C VAL A 153 33.74 17.12 -0.19
N GLU A 154 32.47 17.06 0.14
CA GLU A 154 31.42 16.69 -0.78
C GLU A 154 30.40 17.81 -0.92
N VAL A 155 30.10 18.21 -2.17
CA VAL A 155 29.10 19.24 -2.49
C VAL A 155 27.99 18.59 -3.27
N VAL A 156 26.73 18.83 -2.88
CA VAL A 156 25.53 18.23 -3.51
C VAL A 156 24.51 19.32 -3.85
N ASP A 157 24.01 19.29 -5.06
CA ASP A 157 22.83 20.06 -5.47
C ASP A 157 21.56 19.36 -4.95
N LEU A 158 21.03 19.82 -3.81
CA LEU A 158 19.85 19.22 -3.16
C LEU A 158 18.55 19.38 -3.97
N ASN A 159 18.53 20.19 -5.04
CA ASN A 159 17.38 20.29 -5.94
C ASN A 159 17.37 19.20 -7.01
N ARG A 160 18.44 18.44 -7.14
CA ARG A 160 18.64 17.40 -8.13
C ARG A 160 18.91 16.06 -7.47
N LEU A 161 17.87 15.54 -6.83
CA LEU A 161 17.91 14.22 -6.18
C LEU A 161 17.07 13.23 -6.95
N ILE A 162 17.47 11.97 -6.88
CA ILE A 162 16.71 10.81 -7.34
C ILE A 162 16.53 9.83 -6.20
N ILE A 163 15.64 8.86 -6.39
CA ILE A 163 15.56 7.66 -5.55
C ILE A 163 16.04 6.49 -6.39
N ALA A 164 17.16 5.90 -6.01
CA ALA A 164 17.63 4.65 -6.55
C ALA A 164 16.86 3.51 -5.85
N ALA A 165 15.79 3.03 -6.47
CA ALA A 165 14.91 2.00 -5.93
C ALA A 165 15.26 0.62 -6.49
N ASN A 166 15.18 -0.41 -5.64
CA ASN A 166 15.43 -1.79 -6.04
C ASN A 166 14.11 -2.53 -6.22
N VAL A 167 13.83 -2.96 -7.45
CA VAL A 167 12.61 -3.66 -7.85
C VAL A 167 12.92 -5.14 -8.09
N PRO A 168 12.11 -6.08 -7.53
CA PRO A 168 12.28 -7.50 -7.82
C PRO A 168 12.23 -7.81 -9.32
N SER A 169 13.12 -8.66 -9.82
CA SER A 169 13.23 -8.99 -11.25
C SER A 169 11.92 -9.48 -11.85
N SER A 170 11.15 -10.25 -11.09
CA SER A 170 9.82 -10.75 -11.49
C SER A 170 8.78 -9.63 -11.73
N GLN A 171 8.97 -8.45 -11.15
CA GLN A 171 8.06 -7.30 -11.28
C GLN A 171 8.58 -6.24 -12.27
N MET A 172 9.86 -6.31 -12.66
CA MET A 172 10.47 -5.38 -13.62
C MET A 172 9.71 -5.26 -14.95
N PRO A 173 9.16 -6.33 -15.55
CA PRO A 173 8.42 -6.21 -16.82
C PRO A 173 7.19 -5.32 -16.76
N ALA A 174 6.64 -5.08 -15.57
CA ALA A 174 5.50 -4.18 -15.37
C ALA A 174 5.90 -2.71 -15.21
N VAL A 175 7.19 -2.44 -14.94
CA VAL A 175 7.73 -1.08 -14.74
C VAL A 175 8.10 -0.48 -16.10
N LYS A 176 7.70 0.76 -16.33
CA LYS A 176 7.97 1.50 -17.57
C LYS A 176 8.40 2.92 -17.25
N LEU A 177 9.20 3.51 -18.14
CA LEU A 177 9.60 4.90 -18.06
C LEU A 177 8.38 5.83 -18.02
N GLY A 178 8.45 6.88 -17.20
CA GLY A 178 7.40 7.87 -17.05
C GLY A 178 6.22 7.44 -16.16
N GLN A 179 6.20 6.22 -15.64
CA GLN A 179 5.16 5.82 -14.69
C GLN A 179 5.21 6.67 -13.44
N LYS A 180 4.02 7.00 -12.93
CA LYS A 180 3.84 7.74 -11.69
C LYS A 180 4.28 6.91 -10.50
N VAL A 181 4.99 7.54 -9.57
CA VAL A 181 5.47 6.91 -8.34
C VAL A 181 4.98 7.70 -7.14
N GLU A 182 4.41 7.00 -6.19
CA GLU A 182 4.09 7.52 -4.87
C GLU A 182 5.28 7.25 -3.94
N ILE A 183 5.83 8.31 -3.34
CA ILE A 183 7.01 8.26 -2.48
C ILE A 183 6.55 8.46 -1.04
N PHE A 184 6.91 7.53 -0.17
CA PHE A 184 6.61 7.54 1.25
C PHE A 184 7.92 7.66 2.04
N PRO A 185 8.32 8.88 2.45
CA PRO A 185 9.45 9.03 3.35
C PRO A 185 9.17 8.24 4.63
N GLN A 186 10.10 7.40 5.05
CA GLN A 186 9.99 6.75 6.34
C GLN A 186 10.14 7.82 7.42
N GLN A 187 9.03 8.18 8.03
CA GLN A 187 9.08 8.86 9.33
C GLN A 187 9.51 7.81 10.33
N ALA A 188 10.53 8.12 11.13
CA ALA A 188 10.85 7.29 12.29
C ALA A 188 9.56 7.21 13.12
N GLU A 189 8.97 6.02 13.18
CA GLU A 189 7.93 5.76 14.17
C GLU A 189 8.63 5.93 15.52
N VAL A 190 8.37 7.06 16.17
CA VAL A 190 8.74 7.24 17.57
C VAL A 190 7.87 6.22 18.31
N HIS A 191 8.42 5.06 18.55
CA HIS A 191 7.87 4.11 19.52
C HIS A 191 8.09 4.78 20.88
N ASP A 192 7.11 5.58 21.29
CA ASP A 192 6.97 5.96 22.69
C ASP A 192 6.64 4.70 23.48
N THR A 193 7.70 4.04 23.93
CA THR A 193 7.65 2.80 24.75
C THR A 193 6.98 3.03 26.11
N PHE A 194 6.50 4.24 26.39
CA PHE A 194 5.91 4.64 27.68
C PHE A 194 4.51 5.27 27.60
N ALA A 195 3.81 5.21 26.47
CA ALA A 195 2.43 5.68 26.42
C ALA A 195 1.50 4.57 26.93
N THR A 196 1.21 4.62 28.21
CA THR A 196 0.03 4.02 28.82
C THR A 196 -1.23 4.51 28.10
N THR A 197 -1.98 3.54 27.55
CA THR A 197 -3.44 3.54 27.35
C THR A 197 -4.17 4.85 27.07
N GLU A 198 -4.95 4.79 25.97
CA GLU A 198 -6.09 5.64 25.60
C GLU A 198 -5.78 6.92 24.83
N THR A 199 -6.26 6.85 23.63
CA THR A 199 -6.43 7.82 22.54
C THR A 199 -5.35 7.75 21.47
N ALA A 200 -5.34 6.66 20.70
CA ALA A 200 -4.67 6.67 19.39
C ALA A 200 -5.46 7.59 18.46
N THR A 201 -5.12 8.86 18.48
CA THR A 201 -5.50 9.76 17.38
C THR A 201 -4.89 9.16 16.10
N PRO A 202 -5.67 8.86 15.05
CA PRO A 202 -5.09 8.34 13.82
C PRO A 202 -4.07 9.36 13.32
N SER A 203 -2.81 8.96 13.29
CA SER A 203 -1.74 9.75 12.68
C SER A 203 -2.17 10.10 11.25
N PRO A 204 -2.10 11.35 10.82
CA PRO A 204 -2.48 11.71 9.46
C PRO A 204 -1.70 10.82 8.51
N ALA A 205 -2.41 10.23 7.55
CA ALA A 205 -1.81 9.38 6.54
C ALA A 205 -0.59 10.10 5.93
N PRO A 206 0.57 9.45 5.81
CA PRO A 206 1.77 10.10 5.32
C PRO A 206 1.47 10.70 3.94
N VAL A 207 1.71 12.00 3.80
CA VAL A 207 1.50 12.69 2.51
C VAL A 207 2.47 12.08 1.51
N ALA A 208 1.94 11.34 0.56
CA ALA A 208 2.74 10.74 -0.48
C ALA A 208 3.23 11.83 -1.43
N LEU A 209 4.55 11.95 -1.57
CA LEU A 209 5.15 12.76 -2.62
C LEU A 209 5.00 12.05 -3.96
N THR A 210 4.94 12.80 -5.05
CA THR A 210 4.78 12.22 -6.39
C THR A 210 6.06 12.40 -7.19
N GLY A 211 6.60 11.29 -7.69
CA GLY A 211 7.70 11.24 -8.64
C GLY A 211 7.32 10.50 -9.91
N ALA A 212 8.30 10.26 -10.78
CA ALA A 212 8.15 9.46 -11.98
C ALA A 212 9.40 8.57 -12.19
N VAL A 213 9.22 7.43 -12.83
CA VAL A 213 10.35 6.56 -13.26
C VAL A 213 11.11 7.27 -14.36
N THR A 214 12.41 7.51 -14.14
CA THR A 214 13.30 8.23 -15.09
C THR A 214 14.29 7.33 -15.80
N LEU A 215 14.72 6.24 -15.13
CA LEU A 215 15.64 5.26 -15.69
C LEU A 215 15.28 3.86 -15.18
N ILE A 216 15.45 2.89 -16.04
CA ILE A 216 15.37 1.46 -15.70
C ILE A 216 16.66 0.84 -16.18
N GLU A 217 17.48 0.30 -15.28
CA GLU A 217 18.68 -0.38 -15.68
C GLU A 217 18.38 -1.82 -16.15
N ASP A 218 19.01 -2.24 -17.22
CA ASP A 218 18.87 -3.61 -17.76
C ASP A 218 19.63 -4.66 -16.94
N ARG A 219 20.31 -4.23 -15.89
CA ARG A 219 21.10 -5.10 -15.02
C ARG A 219 20.30 -5.52 -13.79
N VAL A 220 20.35 -6.81 -13.47
CA VAL A 220 19.84 -7.38 -12.22
C VAL A 220 21.01 -7.82 -11.35
N ASP A 221 20.99 -7.48 -10.08
CA ASP A 221 21.96 -7.96 -9.10
C ASP A 221 21.71 -9.45 -8.83
N PRO A 222 22.68 -10.34 -9.15
CA PRO A 222 22.49 -11.78 -9.00
C PRO A 222 22.39 -12.26 -7.55
N LYS A 223 22.77 -11.42 -6.56
CA LYS A 223 22.68 -11.76 -5.14
C LYS A 223 21.32 -11.46 -4.55
N THR A 224 20.69 -10.39 -5.00
CA THR A 224 19.41 -9.90 -4.45
C THR A 224 18.24 -10.19 -5.36
N ASP A 225 18.46 -10.54 -6.63
CA ASP A 225 17.46 -10.67 -7.70
C ASP A 225 16.63 -9.40 -7.89
N MET A 226 17.28 -8.24 -7.74
CA MET A 226 16.66 -6.93 -7.90
C MET A 226 17.31 -6.13 -9.01
N GLY A 227 16.51 -5.36 -9.74
CA GLY A 227 16.97 -4.39 -10.73
C GLY A 227 16.80 -2.96 -10.23
N PRO A 228 17.82 -2.09 -10.45
CA PRO A 228 17.72 -0.69 -10.06
C PRO A 228 16.80 0.10 -11.00
N VAL A 229 16.04 0.99 -10.39
CA VAL A 229 15.12 1.91 -11.07
C VAL A 229 15.27 3.29 -10.45
N ASP A 230 15.60 4.28 -11.27
CA ASP A 230 15.71 5.66 -10.82
C ASP A 230 14.36 6.37 -10.91
N ILE A 231 14.06 7.11 -9.85
CA ILE A 231 12.80 7.81 -9.70
C ILE A 231 13.10 9.28 -9.40
N SER A 232 12.49 10.20 -10.16
CA SER A 232 12.62 11.62 -9.92
C SER A 232 12.00 12.02 -8.57
N VAL A 233 12.66 12.94 -7.88
CA VAL A 233 12.20 13.53 -6.63
C VAL A 233 11.78 14.97 -6.91
N PRO A 234 10.58 15.42 -6.51
CA PRO A 234 10.22 16.82 -6.61
C PRO A 234 11.07 17.66 -5.65
N ALA A 235 11.49 18.85 -6.10
CA ALA A 235 12.38 19.73 -5.32
C ALA A 235 11.80 20.12 -3.94
N GLU A 236 10.47 20.16 -3.84
CA GLU A 236 9.74 20.48 -2.60
C GLU A 236 9.77 19.34 -1.56
N ALA A 237 10.23 18.17 -1.93
CA ALA A 237 10.20 16.98 -1.09
C ALA A 237 11.10 17.09 0.16
N ARG A 238 12.09 17.98 0.13
CA ARG A 238 13.07 18.18 1.23
C ARG A 238 13.71 16.89 1.75
N LEU A 239 13.89 15.91 0.85
CA LEU A 239 14.58 14.67 1.16
C LEU A 239 16.08 14.93 1.30
N ARG A 240 16.76 14.06 2.04
CA ARG A 240 18.20 14.16 2.24
C ARG A 240 18.93 13.02 1.53
N PRO A 241 20.09 13.25 0.92
CA PRO A 241 20.94 12.17 0.44
C PRO A 241 21.19 11.13 1.53
N GLY A 242 21.12 9.84 1.16
CA GLY A 242 21.23 8.73 2.09
C GLY A 242 19.93 8.34 2.82
N GLN A 243 18.86 9.13 2.69
CA GLN A 243 17.59 8.79 3.31
C GLN A 243 16.94 7.58 2.63
N PHE A 244 16.48 6.63 3.45
CA PHE A 244 15.74 5.46 2.96
C PHE A 244 14.26 5.78 2.81
N VAL A 245 13.66 5.35 1.70
CA VAL A 245 12.27 5.62 1.36
C VAL A 245 11.58 4.39 0.80
N ARG A 246 10.29 4.28 1.05
CA ARG A 246 9.42 3.33 0.37
C ARG A 246 8.77 4.02 -0.82
N VAL A 247 8.70 3.35 -1.95
CA VAL A 247 8.07 3.84 -3.17
C VAL A 247 7.02 2.85 -3.67
N ARG A 248 6.00 3.37 -4.32
CA ARG A 248 4.97 2.59 -5.00
C ARG A 248 4.88 3.06 -6.44
N ILE A 249 5.41 2.28 -7.36
CA ILE A 249 5.37 2.53 -8.80
C ILE A 249 4.00 2.11 -9.31
N ILE A 250 3.21 3.03 -9.86
CA ILE A 250 1.87 2.74 -10.37
C ILE A 250 1.99 2.12 -11.76
N THR A 251 1.75 0.82 -11.85
CA THR A 251 1.87 0.05 -13.10
C THR A 251 0.57 0.07 -13.91
N GLU A 252 -0.57 0.17 -13.23
CA GLU A 252 -1.88 0.25 -13.88
C GLU A 252 -2.83 1.12 -13.04
N GLU A 253 -3.59 1.99 -13.70
CA GLU A 253 -4.63 2.81 -13.08
C GLU A 253 -5.95 2.58 -13.81
N ARG A 254 -7.00 2.27 -13.07
CA ARG A 254 -8.36 2.14 -13.59
C ARG A 254 -9.25 3.16 -12.90
N ARG A 255 -9.80 4.06 -13.70
CA ARG A 255 -10.72 5.09 -13.24
C ARG A 255 -12.16 4.60 -13.27
N ASP A 256 -13.02 5.24 -12.50
CA ASP A 256 -14.46 5.03 -12.49
C ASP A 256 -14.86 3.56 -12.29
N CYS A 257 -14.12 2.87 -11.42
CA CYS A 257 -14.41 1.49 -11.04
C CYS A 257 -15.50 1.46 -9.97
N LEU A 258 -16.52 0.61 -10.15
CA LEU A 258 -17.44 0.27 -9.07
C LEU A 258 -16.67 -0.55 -8.03
N THR A 259 -16.64 -0.06 -6.80
CA THR A 259 -15.86 -0.65 -5.71
C THR A 259 -16.72 -0.96 -4.51
N VAL A 260 -16.40 -2.06 -3.84
CA VAL A 260 -17.00 -2.48 -2.57
C VAL A 260 -15.89 -2.82 -1.58
N PRO A 261 -16.14 -2.75 -0.27
CA PRO A 261 -15.23 -3.27 0.73
C PRO A 261 -14.98 -4.77 0.51
N SER A 262 -13.76 -5.23 0.70
CA SER A 262 -13.36 -6.62 0.42
C SER A 262 -14.18 -7.64 1.18
N ARG A 263 -14.63 -7.30 2.39
CA ARG A 263 -15.50 -8.12 3.24
C ARG A 263 -16.94 -8.27 2.72
N SER A 264 -17.34 -7.47 1.72
CA SER A 264 -18.66 -7.61 1.07
C SER A 264 -18.70 -8.75 0.05
N ILE A 265 -17.55 -9.25 -0.37
CA ILE A 265 -17.44 -10.26 -1.41
C ILE A 265 -17.30 -11.62 -0.77
N VAL A 266 -18.24 -12.51 -1.04
CA VAL A 266 -18.24 -13.88 -0.53
C VAL A 266 -18.39 -14.88 -1.67
N LYS A 267 -18.09 -16.15 -1.42
CA LYS A 267 -18.39 -17.23 -2.34
C LYS A 267 -19.72 -17.87 -1.97
N ASN A 268 -20.57 -18.09 -2.97
CA ASN A 268 -21.78 -18.88 -2.81
C ASN A 268 -21.47 -20.38 -2.73
N GLN A 269 -22.50 -21.22 -2.57
CA GLN A 269 -22.36 -22.67 -2.50
C GLN A 269 -21.79 -23.28 -3.79
N SER A 270 -22.00 -22.61 -4.94
CA SER A 270 -21.44 -23.00 -6.24
C SER A 270 -19.99 -22.55 -6.46
N GLY A 271 -19.40 -21.82 -5.49
CA GLY A 271 -18.04 -21.30 -5.57
C GLY A 271 -17.91 -19.99 -6.36
N GLU A 272 -19.00 -19.37 -6.80
CA GLU A 272 -19.01 -18.12 -7.53
C GLU A 272 -18.90 -16.93 -6.58
N TRP A 273 -18.25 -15.85 -7.02
CA TRP A 273 -18.16 -14.61 -6.28
C TRP A 273 -19.46 -13.84 -6.32
N VAL A 274 -20.01 -13.52 -5.17
CA VAL A 274 -21.26 -12.81 -5.01
C VAL A 274 -21.16 -11.69 -3.97
N ILE A 275 -22.05 -10.72 -4.11
CA ILE A 275 -22.33 -9.71 -3.10
C ILE A 275 -23.82 -9.75 -2.77
N TYR A 276 -24.21 -9.21 -1.62
CA TYR A 276 -25.62 -9.10 -1.24
C TYR A 276 -26.03 -7.65 -1.26
N LEU A 277 -26.92 -7.31 -2.23
CA LEU A 277 -27.52 -5.98 -2.33
C LEU A 277 -28.69 -5.85 -1.36
N VAL A 278 -28.76 -4.71 -0.70
CA VAL A 278 -29.89 -4.38 0.16
C VAL A 278 -31.02 -3.81 -0.69
N SER A 279 -32.13 -4.55 -0.77
CA SER A 279 -33.34 -4.13 -1.45
C SER A 279 -34.40 -3.72 -0.42
N GLY A 280 -34.95 -2.52 -0.57
CA GLY A 280 -35.89 -1.99 0.41
C GLY A 280 -35.27 -1.77 1.79
N LYS A 281 -36.03 -2.00 2.86
CA LYS A 281 -35.56 -1.74 4.24
C LYS A 281 -34.93 -2.97 4.92
N GLN A 282 -35.22 -4.19 4.47
CA GLN A 282 -34.92 -5.40 5.25
C GLN A 282 -34.65 -6.65 4.40
N GLN A 283 -34.27 -6.53 3.14
CA GLN A 283 -33.94 -7.70 2.31
C GLN A 283 -32.55 -7.58 1.72
N ALA A 284 -31.79 -8.66 1.79
CA ALA A 284 -30.55 -8.85 1.06
C ALA A 284 -30.79 -9.82 -0.11
N ILE A 285 -30.34 -9.45 -1.30
CA ILE A 285 -30.48 -10.22 -2.53
C ILE A 285 -29.09 -10.50 -3.05
N GLN A 286 -28.79 -11.78 -3.27
CA GLN A 286 -27.54 -12.23 -3.83
C GLN A 286 -27.40 -11.76 -5.29
N GLN A 287 -26.22 -11.20 -5.61
CA GLN A 287 -25.86 -10.79 -6.97
C GLN A 287 -24.49 -11.36 -7.34
N PRO A 288 -24.40 -12.14 -8.42
CA PRO A 288 -23.12 -12.59 -8.93
C PRO A 288 -22.31 -11.42 -9.49
N VAL A 289 -21.00 -11.42 -9.20
CA VAL A 289 -20.09 -10.36 -9.62
C VAL A 289 -18.77 -10.95 -10.15
N LYS A 290 -18.20 -10.26 -11.13
CA LYS A 290 -16.80 -10.50 -11.49
C LYS A 290 -15.92 -9.60 -10.64
N VAL A 291 -14.98 -10.21 -9.93
CA VAL A 291 -14.00 -9.52 -9.10
C VAL A 291 -12.84 -9.08 -9.98
N GLY A 292 -12.50 -7.80 -9.90
CA GLY A 292 -11.40 -7.19 -10.62
C GLY A 292 -10.24 -6.78 -9.69
N PHE A 293 -9.74 -5.57 -9.86
CA PHE A 293 -8.64 -5.01 -9.09
C PHE A 293 -8.96 -4.87 -7.61
N ARG A 294 -7.92 -5.04 -6.81
CA ARG A 294 -7.97 -4.79 -5.37
C ARG A 294 -6.93 -3.74 -5.01
N GLU A 295 -7.35 -2.75 -4.23
CA GLU A 295 -6.46 -1.78 -3.61
C GLU A 295 -6.85 -1.60 -2.13
N GLY A 296 -5.98 -2.02 -1.23
CA GLY A 296 -6.27 -2.04 0.20
C GLY A 296 -7.51 -2.86 0.53
N ASP A 297 -8.50 -2.24 1.19
CA ASP A 297 -9.79 -2.87 1.51
C ASP A 297 -10.84 -2.74 0.39
N MET A 298 -10.54 -1.99 -0.68
CA MET A 298 -11.49 -1.80 -1.78
C MET A 298 -11.21 -2.77 -2.92
N VAL A 299 -12.29 -3.33 -3.48
CA VAL A 299 -12.22 -4.31 -4.57
C VAL A 299 -13.18 -3.88 -5.68
N GLN A 300 -12.67 -3.90 -6.91
CA GLN A 300 -13.48 -3.67 -8.09
C GLN A 300 -14.45 -4.82 -8.31
N VAL A 301 -15.71 -4.47 -8.52
CA VAL A 301 -16.75 -5.42 -8.94
C VAL A 301 -17.33 -5.00 -10.28
N GLN A 302 -17.63 -5.98 -11.11
CA GLN A 302 -18.24 -5.76 -12.42
C GLN A 302 -19.56 -6.54 -12.48
N SER A 303 -20.63 -5.83 -12.72
CA SER A 303 -21.96 -6.36 -13.00
C SER A 303 -22.78 -5.29 -13.72
N LEU A 304 -23.72 -5.73 -14.55
CA LEU A 304 -24.60 -4.81 -15.33
C LEU A 304 -25.68 -4.12 -14.49
N ILE A 305 -25.91 -4.60 -13.27
CA ILE A 305 -27.05 -4.20 -12.44
C ILE A 305 -26.62 -3.19 -11.35
N LEU A 306 -25.33 -3.20 -10.99
CA LEU A 306 -24.81 -2.39 -9.89
C LEU A 306 -24.71 -0.91 -10.25
N GLN A 307 -25.15 -0.06 -9.32
CA GLN A 307 -25.03 1.37 -9.45
C GLN A 307 -24.25 2.00 -8.27
N PRO A 308 -23.57 3.11 -8.50
CA PRO A 308 -22.97 3.87 -7.39
C PRO A 308 -24.07 4.30 -6.40
N GLY A 309 -23.80 4.10 -5.10
CA GLY A 309 -24.75 4.42 -4.04
C GLY A 309 -25.60 3.24 -3.56
N ASP A 310 -25.62 2.11 -4.30
CA ASP A 310 -26.29 0.90 -3.85
C ASP A 310 -25.70 0.44 -2.52
N LYS A 311 -26.57 -0.04 -1.62
CA LYS A 311 -26.16 -0.59 -0.32
C LYS A 311 -25.81 -2.06 -0.46
N VAL A 312 -24.67 -2.45 0.06
CA VAL A 312 -24.16 -3.82 0.05
C VAL A 312 -23.88 -4.30 1.47
N VAL A 313 -24.16 -5.55 1.75
CA VAL A 313 -23.84 -6.18 3.04
C VAL A 313 -22.32 -6.33 3.14
N THR A 314 -21.71 -5.81 4.22
CA THR A 314 -20.28 -5.87 4.47
C THR A 314 -19.89 -6.94 5.48
N THR A 315 -20.73 -7.14 6.50
CA THR A 315 -20.47 -8.16 7.53
C THR A 315 -21.75 -8.97 7.74
N GLY A 316 -21.62 -10.29 7.89
CA GLY A 316 -22.76 -11.20 7.99
C GLY A 316 -23.24 -11.74 6.65
N ALA A 317 -22.51 -11.49 5.54
CA ALA A 317 -22.86 -11.97 4.21
C ALA A 317 -22.61 -13.46 4.01
N TYR A 318 -21.73 -14.06 4.81
CA TYR A 318 -21.33 -15.47 4.63
C TYR A 318 -22.48 -16.43 4.96
N GLY A 319 -22.78 -17.34 4.05
CA GLY A 319 -23.82 -18.37 4.25
C GLY A 319 -25.25 -17.88 4.13
N LEU A 320 -25.51 -16.63 3.69
CA LEU A 320 -26.85 -16.16 3.43
C LEU A 320 -27.47 -16.90 2.22
N PRO A 321 -28.76 -17.28 2.28
CA PRO A 321 -29.51 -17.70 1.11
C PRO A 321 -29.59 -16.61 0.03
N GLU A 322 -30.00 -16.99 -1.19
CA GLU A 322 -30.13 -16.06 -2.32
C GLU A 322 -31.00 -14.83 -2.01
N LYS A 323 -31.99 -14.99 -1.14
CA LYS A 323 -32.83 -13.93 -0.65
C LYS A 323 -33.09 -14.13 0.83
N THR A 324 -32.76 -13.12 1.67
CA THR A 324 -32.86 -13.22 3.12
C THR A 324 -33.37 -11.92 3.72
N ARG A 325 -34.18 -12.03 4.78
CA ARG A 325 -34.51 -10.87 5.63
C ARG A 325 -33.30 -10.53 6.50
N ILE A 326 -32.99 -9.24 6.53
CA ILE A 326 -31.86 -8.72 7.27
C ILE A 326 -32.29 -7.63 8.23
N ARG A 327 -31.61 -7.55 9.35
CA ARG A 327 -31.66 -6.40 10.25
C ARG A 327 -30.34 -5.64 10.14
N ILE A 328 -30.41 -4.41 9.64
CA ILE A 328 -29.25 -3.54 9.52
C ILE A 328 -28.86 -3.09 10.94
N LEU A 329 -27.65 -3.41 11.35
CA LEU A 329 -27.03 -2.85 12.54
C LEU A 329 -26.49 -1.47 12.15
N ASN A 330 -26.89 -0.45 12.91
CA ASN A 330 -26.36 0.90 12.71
C ASN A 330 -24.84 0.87 12.93
N GLU A 331 -24.13 1.63 12.08
CA GLU A 331 -22.70 1.89 12.18
C GLU A 331 -22.35 2.48 13.55
#